data_c437db3cdee0292c58c74af4fe0dbcb9
#
_entry.id   c437db3cdee0292c58c74af4fe0dbcb9
#
_cell.length_a   1.000
_cell.length_b   1.000
_cell.length_c   1.000
_cell.angle_alpha   90.00
_cell.angle_beta   90.00
_cell.angle_gamma   90.00
#
_symmetry.space_group_name_H-M   'P 1'
#
loop_
_entity.id
_entity.type
_entity.pdbx_description
1 polymer ?
#
loop_
_entity_poly.entity_id
_entity_poly.type
_entity_poly.pdbx_seq_one_letter_code
_entity_poly.pdbx_strand_id
1 'polypeptide(L)'
;MTERNVISLDKIKVACRDCSLSALCPPMGLRPEDVDRLDAIVKRNRPLQRGDNLFRAGEPFRHLFVVKTGAVKTFTQTNDGDEQVVGFHLPGEVLGLDAIQDGLHGCSARALETTAICELPFERLEDLSSNIPSLQHQMFRLLSKEISHDAEMMALLGRSTAEERVASFLISLSERFKRRGFSATDFFLSMSRQEIGSYLGLALETVSRLFTRFQDDKILKVERKHVQIVDMERLRAMVTHQTDAERHRANPST
;
A
#
# COMPACT_ATOMS: atom_id res chain seq x y z
N MET A 1 6.07 -49.65 -0.61
CA MET A 1 6.71 -48.36 -0.87
C MET A 1 5.57 -47.35 -1.04
N THR A 2 5.27 -46.61 0.01
CA THR A 2 4.17 -45.63 0.02
C THR A 2 4.68 -44.33 -0.64
N GLU A 3 4.18 -44.03 -1.82
CA GLU A 3 4.45 -42.72 -2.47
C GLU A 3 3.95 -41.61 -1.56
N ARG A 4 4.87 -40.83 -1.03
CA ARG A 4 4.53 -39.56 -0.36
C ARG A 4 4.05 -38.60 -1.42
N ASN A 5 2.75 -38.38 -1.49
CA ASN A 5 2.15 -37.31 -2.26
C ASN A 5 2.65 -35.97 -1.71
N VAL A 6 3.71 -35.41 -2.27
CA VAL A 6 4.19 -34.06 -1.96
C VAL A 6 3.23 -33.09 -2.64
N ILE A 7 2.28 -32.55 -1.87
CA ILE A 7 1.44 -31.46 -2.34
C ILE A 7 2.34 -30.22 -2.44
N SER A 8 2.64 -29.79 -3.65
CA SER A 8 3.34 -28.54 -3.90
C SER A 8 2.42 -27.39 -3.44
N LEU A 9 2.87 -26.60 -2.47
CA LEU A 9 2.13 -25.45 -1.95
C LEU A 9 1.83 -24.42 -3.05
N ASP A 10 2.61 -24.38 -4.13
CA ASP A 10 2.41 -23.52 -5.31
C ASP A 10 1.11 -23.83 -6.05
N LYS A 11 0.49 -25.01 -5.82
CA LYS A 11 -0.77 -25.42 -6.46
C LYS A 11 -2.01 -25.13 -5.61
N ILE A 12 -1.87 -24.67 -4.38
CA ILE A 12 -3.01 -24.32 -3.53
C ILE A 12 -3.50 -22.92 -3.93
N LYS A 13 -4.43 -22.89 -4.90
CA LYS A 13 -5.16 -21.68 -5.28
C LYS A 13 -6.25 -21.44 -4.23
N VAL A 14 -6.01 -20.52 -3.30
CA VAL A 14 -7.06 -20.04 -2.39
C VAL A 14 -8.02 -19.18 -3.18
N ALA A 15 -9.30 -19.56 -3.27
CA ALA A 15 -10.34 -18.78 -3.94
C ALA A 15 -10.58 -17.44 -3.24
N CYS A 16 -11.11 -16.45 -3.97
CA CYS A 16 -11.42 -15.13 -3.38
C CYS A 16 -12.40 -15.23 -2.20
N ARG A 17 -13.31 -16.18 -2.24
CA ARG A 17 -14.28 -16.48 -1.17
C ARG A 17 -13.58 -16.86 0.15
N ASP A 18 -12.53 -17.67 0.08
CA ASP A 18 -11.80 -18.21 1.24
C ASP A 18 -10.55 -17.37 1.58
N CYS A 19 -10.36 -16.25 0.90
CA CYS A 19 -9.20 -15.39 1.09
C CYS A 19 -9.38 -14.50 2.32
N SER A 20 -8.40 -14.49 3.21
CA SER A 20 -8.38 -13.62 4.40
C SER A 20 -8.46 -12.12 4.10
N LEU A 21 -8.19 -11.74 2.83
CA LEU A 21 -8.23 -10.35 2.37
C LEU A 21 -9.55 -9.97 1.69
N SER A 22 -10.55 -10.86 1.64
CA SER A 22 -11.83 -10.61 0.94
C SER A 22 -12.52 -9.32 1.39
N ALA A 23 -12.38 -8.94 2.66
CA ALA A 23 -12.91 -7.68 3.22
C ALA A 23 -12.10 -6.43 2.87
N LEU A 24 -10.94 -6.55 2.20
CA LEU A 24 -10.04 -5.45 1.85
C LEU A 24 -9.82 -5.30 0.35
N CYS A 25 -10.14 -6.34 -0.42
CA CYS A 25 -9.96 -6.45 -1.87
C CYS A 25 -11.25 -6.08 -2.65
N PRO A 26 -11.20 -6.02 -4.00
CA PRO A 26 -12.38 -5.84 -4.85
C PRO A 26 -13.59 -6.72 -4.55
N PRO A 27 -13.48 -7.98 -4.03
CA PRO A 27 -14.64 -8.78 -3.59
C PRO A 27 -15.45 -8.18 -2.45
N MET A 28 -14.94 -7.17 -1.72
CA MET A 28 -15.64 -6.61 -0.56
C MET A 28 -17.05 -6.11 -0.90
N GLY A 29 -18.05 -6.65 -0.19
CA GLY A 29 -19.46 -6.27 -0.37
C GLY A 29 -20.14 -6.85 -1.60
N LEU A 30 -19.50 -7.77 -2.33
CA LEU A 30 -20.14 -8.55 -3.38
C LEU A 30 -20.93 -9.74 -2.81
N ARG A 31 -21.98 -10.15 -3.52
CA ARG A 31 -22.69 -11.41 -3.22
C ARG A 31 -21.78 -12.60 -3.52
N PRO A 32 -21.94 -13.76 -2.84
CA PRO A 32 -21.09 -14.93 -3.04
C PRO A 32 -20.96 -15.36 -4.51
N GLU A 33 -22.05 -15.35 -5.25
CA GLU A 33 -22.10 -15.68 -6.68
C GLU A 33 -21.28 -14.72 -7.55
N ASP A 34 -21.26 -13.42 -7.20
CA ASP A 34 -20.48 -12.41 -7.91
C ASP A 34 -18.99 -12.51 -7.54
N VAL A 35 -18.65 -12.93 -6.31
CA VAL A 35 -17.29 -13.25 -5.90
C VAL A 35 -16.73 -14.42 -6.71
N ASP A 36 -17.52 -15.46 -6.97
CA ASP A 36 -17.09 -16.60 -7.79
C ASP A 36 -16.85 -16.19 -9.25
N ARG A 37 -17.69 -15.32 -9.79
CA ARG A 37 -17.49 -14.75 -11.14
C ARG A 37 -16.22 -13.92 -11.22
N LEU A 38 -15.94 -13.11 -10.20
CA LEU A 38 -14.69 -12.34 -10.11
C LEU A 38 -13.49 -13.28 -9.97
N ASP A 39 -13.57 -14.31 -9.12
CA ASP A 39 -12.49 -15.29 -8.92
C ASP A 39 -12.12 -16.02 -10.20
N ALA A 40 -13.10 -16.29 -11.07
CA ALA A 40 -12.90 -16.98 -12.35
C ALA A 40 -12.01 -16.20 -13.32
N ILE A 41 -11.93 -14.86 -13.20
CA ILE A 41 -11.04 -14.04 -14.04
C ILE A 41 -9.69 -13.74 -13.39
N VAL A 42 -9.54 -13.98 -12.07
CA VAL A 42 -8.29 -13.71 -11.34
C VAL A 42 -7.20 -14.70 -11.73
N LYS A 43 -6.07 -14.17 -12.18
CA LYS A 43 -4.86 -14.95 -12.42
C LYS A 43 -3.95 -14.89 -11.20
N ARG A 44 -3.31 -16.02 -10.88
CA ARG A 44 -2.39 -16.17 -9.76
C ARG A 44 -1.11 -16.81 -10.28
N ASN A 45 -0.08 -16.01 -10.38
CA ASN A 45 1.23 -16.42 -10.90
C ASN A 45 2.16 -16.83 -9.74
N ARG A 46 3.39 -17.22 -10.09
CA ARG A 46 4.43 -17.49 -9.09
C ARG A 46 4.74 -16.20 -8.32
N PRO A 47 5.02 -16.30 -7.00
CA PRO A 47 5.42 -15.15 -6.22
C PRO A 47 6.67 -14.47 -6.81
N LEU A 48 6.64 -13.15 -6.83
CA LEU A 48 7.79 -12.31 -7.12
C LEU A 48 8.81 -12.42 -5.99
N GLN A 49 10.07 -12.42 -6.34
CA GLN A 49 11.15 -12.30 -5.37
C GLN A 49 11.44 -10.82 -5.08
N ARG A 50 12.12 -10.56 -3.96
CA ARG A 50 12.55 -9.20 -3.64
C ARG A 50 13.38 -8.60 -4.78
N GLY A 51 12.98 -7.43 -5.26
CA GLY A 51 13.63 -6.71 -6.35
C GLY A 51 13.05 -6.98 -7.73
N ASP A 52 12.17 -8.00 -7.88
CA ASP A 52 11.49 -8.27 -9.15
C ASP A 52 10.51 -7.13 -9.46
N ASN A 53 10.47 -6.70 -10.72
CA ASN A 53 9.45 -5.76 -11.17
C ASN A 53 8.14 -6.50 -11.47
N LEU A 54 7.03 -5.91 -11.02
CA LEU A 54 5.68 -6.33 -11.40
C LEU A 54 5.31 -5.76 -12.77
N PHE A 55 5.60 -4.47 -12.97
CA PHE A 55 5.51 -3.75 -14.24
C PHE A 55 6.48 -2.56 -14.23
N ARG A 56 6.71 -1.96 -15.38
CA ARG A 56 7.57 -0.79 -15.55
C ARG A 56 6.82 0.36 -16.19
N ALA A 57 7.26 1.58 -15.89
CA ALA A 57 6.75 2.77 -16.57
C ALA A 57 6.88 2.63 -18.09
N GLY A 58 5.82 3.01 -18.81
CA GLY A 58 5.72 2.87 -20.26
C GLY A 58 5.29 1.51 -20.76
N GLU A 59 5.18 0.48 -19.91
CA GLU A 59 4.63 -0.82 -20.32
C GLU A 59 3.11 -0.72 -20.57
N PRO A 60 2.56 -1.47 -21.54
CA PRO A 60 1.14 -1.48 -21.83
C PRO A 60 0.32 -1.99 -20.64
N PHE A 61 -0.73 -1.25 -20.29
CA PHE A 61 -1.69 -1.64 -19.28
C PHE A 61 -2.58 -2.78 -19.75
N ARG A 62 -2.67 -3.84 -18.97
CA ARG A 62 -3.53 -5.00 -19.27
C ARG A 62 -4.24 -5.52 -18.03
N HIS A 63 -3.69 -5.30 -16.85
CA HIS A 63 -4.16 -5.87 -15.59
C HIS A 63 -4.15 -4.83 -14.50
N LEU A 64 -5.15 -4.87 -13.63
CA LEU A 64 -5.00 -4.40 -12.26
C LEU A 64 -4.36 -5.51 -11.42
N PHE A 65 -3.62 -5.12 -10.41
CA PHE A 65 -2.92 -6.03 -9.53
C PHE A 65 -3.35 -5.81 -8.09
N VAL A 66 -3.51 -6.90 -7.33
CA VAL A 66 -3.79 -6.85 -5.90
C VAL A 66 -2.68 -7.58 -5.17
N VAL A 67 -2.07 -6.95 -4.20
CA VAL A 67 -1.09 -7.62 -3.33
C VAL A 67 -1.82 -8.66 -2.49
N LYS A 68 -1.42 -9.93 -2.59
CA LYS A 68 -1.97 -11.02 -1.77
C LYS A 68 -1.14 -11.22 -0.50
N THR A 69 0.18 -11.25 -0.63
CA THR A 69 1.15 -11.33 0.48
C THR A 69 2.38 -10.52 0.12
N GLY A 70 3.17 -10.14 1.12
CA GLY A 70 4.35 -9.33 0.90
C GLY A 70 4.04 -7.84 0.75
N ALA A 71 4.90 -7.12 0.05
CA ALA A 71 4.75 -5.67 -0.18
C ALA A 71 5.39 -5.25 -1.50
N VAL A 72 4.81 -4.22 -2.12
CA VAL A 72 5.28 -3.63 -3.38
C VAL A 72 5.49 -2.14 -3.17
N LYS A 73 6.54 -1.57 -3.78
CA LYS A 73 6.66 -0.12 -3.97
C LYS A 73 6.34 0.26 -5.40
N THR A 74 5.70 1.41 -5.59
CA THR A 74 5.62 2.11 -6.86
C THR A 74 6.59 3.28 -6.86
N PHE A 75 7.24 3.53 -8.00
CA PHE A 75 8.24 4.57 -8.12
C PHE A 75 8.34 5.10 -9.55
N THR A 76 8.71 6.36 -9.67
CA THR A 76 9.12 6.99 -10.93
C THR A 76 10.64 7.06 -10.99
N GLN A 77 11.21 7.16 -12.18
CA GLN A 77 12.63 7.42 -12.38
C GLN A 77 12.82 8.82 -12.98
N THR A 78 13.78 9.55 -12.42
CA THR A 78 14.25 10.78 -13.02
C THR A 78 15.16 10.48 -14.22
N ASN A 79 15.44 11.49 -15.04
CA ASN A 79 16.37 11.35 -16.18
C ASN A 79 17.78 10.91 -15.74
N ASP A 80 18.18 11.23 -14.51
CA ASP A 80 19.47 10.83 -13.92
C ASP A 80 19.46 9.42 -13.34
N GLY A 81 18.33 8.71 -13.41
CA GLY A 81 18.18 7.34 -12.96
C GLY A 81 17.80 7.19 -11.49
N ASP A 82 17.61 8.27 -10.76
CA ASP A 82 17.17 8.22 -9.36
C ASP A 82 15.71 7.79 -9.24
N GLU A 83 15.45 6.91 -8.26
CA GLU A 83 14.09 6.41 -7.98
C GLU A 83 13.38 7.31 -6.96
N GLN A 84 12.27 7.93 -7.37
CA GLN A 84 11.34 8.58 -6.45
C GLN A 84 10.20 7.62 -6.13
N VAL A 85 10.12 7.15 -4.89
CA VAL A 85 9.02 6.31 -4.43
C VAL A 85 7.75 7.15 -4.34
N VAL A 86 6.68 6.68 -4.99
CA VAL A 86 5.37 7.34 -4.99
C VAL A 86 4.32 6.57 -4.19
N GLY A 87 4.57 5.29 -3.88
CA GLY A 87 3.65 4.51 -3.07
C GLY A 87 4.25 3.23 -2.49
N PHE A 88 3.66 2.77 -1.38
CA PHE A 88 3.88 1.45 -0.80
C PHE A 88 2.55 0.72 -0.71
N HIS A 89 2.49 -0.50 -1.24
CA HIS A 89 1.28 -1.30 -1.31
C HIS A 89 1.42 -2.57 -0.49
N LEU A 90 0.46 -2.78 0.43
CA LEU A 90 0.37 -3.89 1.36
C LEU A 90 -0.73 -4.87 0.93
N PRO A 91 -0.84 -6.08 1.53
CA PRO A 91 -1.87 -7.05 1.19
C PRO A 91 -3.29 -6.46 1.15
N GLY A 92 -4.05 -6.74 0.09
CA GLY A 92 -5.38 -6.22 -0.17
C GLY A 92 -5.42 -4.88 -0.92
N GLU A 93 -4.29 -4.25 -1.21
CA GLU A 93 -4.24 -3.00 -1.95
C GLU A 93 -4.03 -3.23 -3.43
N VAL A 94 -4.62 -2.35 -4.24
CA VAL A 94 -4.66 -2.42 -5.71
C VAL A 94 -3.55 -1.55 -6.28
N LEU A 95 -2.95 -2.00 -7.40
CA LEU A 95 -1.97 -1.28 -8.20
C LEU A 95 -2.40 -1.26 -9.67
N GLY A 96 -1.87 -0.29 -10.42
CA GLY A 96 -2.09 -0.16 -11.85
C GLY A 96 -3.26 0.76 -12.21
N LEU A 97 -3.87 1.44 -11.23
CA LEU A 97 -4.96 2.39 -11.47
C LEU A 97 -4.49 3.63 -12.26
N ASP A 98 -3.20 3.97 -12.14
CA ASP A 98 -2.52 5.05 -12.87
C ASP A 98 -2.59 4.90 -14.39
N ALA A 99 -2.69 3.68 -14.89
CA ALA A 99 -2.59 3.35 -16.31
C ALA A 99 -3.95 3.29 -17.03
N ILE A 100 -5.07 3.43 -16.33
CA ILE A 100 -6.42 3.31 -16.91
C ILE A 100 -6.68 4.39 -17.96
N GLN A 101 -6.19 5.62 -17.74
CA GLN A 101 -6.43 6.74 -18.64
C GLN A 101 -5.69 6.59 -19.97
N ASP A 102 -4.40 6.28 -19.93
CA ASP A 102 -3.52 6.38 -21.09
C ASP A 102 -3.15 5.00 -21.68
N GLY A 103 -3.57 3.92 -21.04
CA GLY A 103 -3.26 2.56 -21.44
C GLY A 103 -1.79 2.16 -21.25
N LEU A 104 -1.01 2.99 -20.54
CA LEU A 104 0.40 2.78 -20.23
C LEU A 104 0.66 3.07 -18.75
N HIS A 105 1.49 2.28 -18.09
CA HIS A 105 1.88 2.53 -16.71
C HIS A 105 2.71 3.81 -16.60
N GLY A 106 2.26 4.76 -15.76
CA GLY A 106 2.97 6.01 -15.49
C GLY A 106 4.15 5.85 -14.53
N CYS A 107 4.16 4.78 -13.74
CA CYS A 107 5.20 4.43 -12.78
C CYS A 107 5.65 2.97 -12.94
N SER A 108 6.72 2.60 -12.25
CA SER A 108 7.17 1.21 -12.11
C SER A 108 6.75 0.65 -10.76
N ALA A 109 6.49 -0.68 -10.69
CA ALA A 109 6.19 -1.38 -9.45
C ALA A 109 7.20 -2.50 -9.19
N ARG A 110 7.72 -2.58 -7.95
CA ARG A 110 8.76 -3.55 -7.56
C ARG A 110 8.47 -4.18 -6.21
N ALA A 111 8.67 -5.50 -6.11
CA ALA A 111 8.51 -6.25 -4.87
C ALA A 111 9.59 -5.89 -3.85
N LEU A 112 9.19 -5.61 -2.60
CA LEU A 112 10.08 -5.29 -1.47
C LEU A 112 10.52 -6.53 -0.70
N GLU A 113 9.81 -7.63 -0.88
CA GLU A 113 10.04 -8.96 -0.31
C GLU A 113 9.38 -10.02 -1.19
N THR A 114 9.41 -11.30 -0.82
CA THR A 114 8.67 -12.33 -1.56
C THR A 114 7.18 -11.99 -1.53
N THR A 115 6.61 -11.71 -2.71
CA THR A 115 5.28 -11.11 -2.87
C THR A 115 4.42 -11.93 -3.81
N ALA A 116 3.25 -12.36 -3.34
CA ALA A 116 2.24 -12.97 -4.19
C ALA A 116 1.23 -11.91 -4.65
N ILE A 117 0.87 -11.96 -5.93
CA ILE A 117 -0.02 -11.01 -6.60
C ILE A 117 -1.23 -11.76 -7.18
N CYS A 118 -2.41 -11.15 -7.07
CA CYS A 118 -3.58 -11.49 -7.87
C CYS A 118 -3.64 -10.51 -9.05
N GLU A 119 -3.71 -11.03 -10.28
CA GLU A 119 -3.83 -10.23 -11.49
C GLU A 119 -5.27 -10.29 -11.98
N LEU A 120 -5.86 -9.12 -12.23
CA LEU A 120 -7.20 -8.97 -12.77
C LEU A 120 -7.09 -8.39 -14.18
N PRO A 121 -7.33 -9.19 -15.23
CA PRO A 121 -7.36 -8.67 -16.61
C PRO A 121 -8.40 -7.55 -16.71
N PHE A 122 -7.97 -6.34 -17.10
CA PHE A 122 -8.82 -5.14 -17.00
C PHE A 122 -10.06 -5.22 -17.90
N GLU A 123 -9.92 -5.65 -19.14
CA GLU A 123 -11.06 -5.86 -20.06
C GLU A 123 -12.13 -6.80 -19.45
N ARG A 124 -11.68 -7.91 -18.82
CA ARG A 124 -12.59 -8.87 -18.18
C ARG A 124 -13.27 -8.27 -16.94
N LEU A 125 -12.52 -7.46 -16.19
CA LEU A 125 -13.04 -6.77 -15.01
C LEU A 125 -14.08 -5.70 -15.42
N GLU A 126 -13.83 -4.99 -16.50
CA GLU A 126 -14.73 -3.98 -17.07
C GLU A 126 -16.04 -4.64 -17.56
N ASP A 127 -15.95 -5.71 -18.37
CA ASP A 127 -17.09 -6.50 -18.78
C ASP A 127 -17.90 -7.04 -17.60
N LEU A 128 -17.21 -7.53 -16.56
CA LEU A 128 -17.86 -8.07 -15.37
C LEU A 128 -18.55 -6.95 -14.58
N SER A 129 -17.91 -5.79 -14.44
CA SER A 129 -18.44 -4.66 -13.68
C SER A 129 -19.68 -4.05 -14.34
N SER A 130 -19.78 -4.08 -15.67
CA SER A 130 -20.97 -3.61 -16.40
C SER A 130 -22.22 -4.45 -16.07
N ASN A 131 -22.03 -5.71 -15.67
CA ASN A 131 -23.10 -6.65 -15.32
C ASN A 131 -23.31 -6.82 -13.79
N ILE A 132 -22.43 -6.25 -12.98
CA ILE A 132 -22.49 -6.34 -11.50
C ILE A 132 -22.36 -4.94 -10.92
N PRO A 133 -23.47 -4.21 -10.66
CA PRO A 133 -23.42 -2.83 -10.17
C PRO A 133 -22.65 -2.65 -8.86
N SER A 134 -22.68 -3.65 -7.97
CA SER A 134 -21.87 -3.62 -6.73
C SER A 134 -20.36 -3.65 -7.00
N LEU A 135 -19.91 -4.38 -8.02
CA LEU A 135 -18.50 -4.38 -8.43
C LEU A 135 -18.09 -3.03 -9.04
N GLN A 136 -18.92 -2.47 -9.92
CA GLN A 136 -18.72 -1.13 -10.47
C GLN A 136 -18.58 -0.09 -9.35
N HIS A 137 -19.49 -0.14 -8.36
CA HIS A 137 -19.43 0.76 -7.21
C HIS A 137 -18.15 0.60 -6.40
N GLN A 138 -17.65 -0.63 -6.23
CA GLN A 138 -16.35 -0.88 -5.58
C GLN A 138 -15.17 -0.30 -6.38
N MET A 139 -15.22 -0.37 -7.72
CA MET A 139 -14.19 0.27 -8.56
C MET A 139 -14.15 1.79 -8.33
N PHE A 140 -15.29 2.46 -8.29
CA PHE A 140 -15.36 3.89 -7.97
C PHE A 140 -14.83 4.21 -6.56
N ARG A 141 -15.13 3.36 -5.57
CA ARG A 141 -14.57 3.51 -4.21
C ARG A 141 -13.06 3.40 -4.19
N LEU A 142 -12.48 2.46 -4.94
CA LEU A 142 -11.04 2.30 -5.04
C LEU A 142 -10.39 3.54 -5.66
N LEU A 143 -10.93 4.04 -6.78
CA LEU A 143 -10.44 5.26 -7.42
C LEU A 143 -10.57 6.49 -6.50
N SER A 144 -11.71 6.67 -5.85
CA SER A 144 -11.92 7.76 -4.90
C SER A 144 -10.96 7.70 -3.72
N LYS A 145 -10.67 6.50 -3.21
CA LYS A 145 -9.70 6.31 -2.13
C LYS A 145 -8.28 6.68 -2.57
N GLU A 146 -7.89 6.33 -3.80
CA GLU A 146 -6.56 6.68 -4.33
C GLU A 146 -6.44 8.20 -4.48
N ILE A 147 -7.42 8.87 -5.08
CA ILE A 147 -7.46 10.33 -5.20
C ILE A 147 -7.36 11.00 -3.82
N SER A 148 -8.08 10.50 -2.82
CA SER A 148 -8.01 11.04 -1.45
C SER A 148 -6.63 10.85 -0.83
N HIS A 149 -6.03 9.68 -1.04
CA HIS A 149 -4.68 9.37 -0.55
C HIS A 149 -3.62 10.28 -1.19
N ASP A 150 -3.71 10.51 -2.49
CA ASP A 150 -2.80 11.42 -3.21
C ASP A 150 -2.94 12.86 -2.70
N ALA A 151 -4.17 13.33 -2.48
CA ALA A 151 -4.43 14.65 -1.93
C ALA A 151 -3.87 14.80 -0.50
N GLU A 152 -4.05 13.80 0.36
CA GLU A 152 -3.47 13.75 1.71
C GLU A 152 -1.93 13.77 1.66
N MET A 153 -1.34 13.01 0.74
CA MET A 153 0.12 12.98 0.55
C MET A 153 0.66 14.31 0.06
N MET A 154 0.00 14.96 -0.91
CA MET A 154 0.39 16.31 -1.36
C MET A 154 0.33 17.32 -0.22
N ALA A 155 -0.71 17.30 0.61
CA ALA A 155 -0.83 18.16 1.77
C ALA A 155 0.28 17.90 2.79
N LEU A 156 0.58 16.62 3.06
CA LEU A 156 1.65 16.20 3.96
C LEU A 156 3.01 16.70 3.47
N LEU A 157 3.33 16.51 2.19
CA LEU A 157 4.61 16.92 1.63
C LEU A 157 4.74 18.45 1.51
N GLY A 158 3.63 19.15 1.33
CA GLY A 158 3.64 20.61 1.15
C GLY A 158 3.75 21.42 2.45
N ARG A 159 3.23 20.90 3.57
CA ARG A 159 3.07 21.71 4.79
C ARG A 159 3.75 21.14 6.04
N SER A 160 3.98 19.81 6.07
CA SER A 160 4.46 19.17 7.30
C SER A 160 5.97 19.20 7.44
N THR A 161 6.43 19.31 8.67
CA THR A 161 7.84 19.12 9.04
C THR A 161 8.30 17.69 8.79
N ALA A 162 9.60 17.46 8.76
CA ALA A 162 10.16 16.12 8.60
C ALA A 162 9.70 15.14 9.70
N GLU A 163 9.56 15.64 10.92
CA GLU A 163 9.09 14.88 12.08
C GLU A 163 7.62 14.44 11.90
N GLU A 164 6.75 15.37 11.51
CA GLU A 164 5.34 15.11 11.24
C GLU A 164 5.15 14.13 10.08
N ARG A 165 5.97 14.23 9.02
CA ARG A 165 5.92 13.31 7.87
C ARG A 165 6.25 11.88 8.30
N VAL A 166 7.30 11.69 9.09
CA VAL A 166 7.68 10.36 9.60
C VAL A 166 6.62 9.83 10.58
N ALA A 167 6.09 10.66 11.47
CA ALA A 167 5.02 10.28 12.38
C ALA A 167 3.76 9.86 11.62
N SER A 168 3.30 10.65 10.64
CA SER A 168 2.15 10.35 9.78
C SER A 168 2.33 9.05 9.02
N PHE A 169 3.52 8.80 8.49
CA PHE A 169 3.85 7.55 7.80
C PHE A 169 3.69 6.33 8.72
N LEU A 170 4.21 6.41 9.96
CA LEU A 170 4.11 5.32 10.93
C LEU A 170 2.67 5.08 11.38
N ILE A 171 1.89 6.15 11.59
CA ILE A 171 0.46 6.07 11.92
C ILE A 171 -0.32 5.41 10.75
N SER A 172 -0.07 5.84 9.53
CA SER A 172 -0.68 5.24 8.33
C SER A 172 -0.39 3.74 8.24
N LEU A 173 0.87 3.32 8.45
CA LEU A 173 1.23 1.90 8.47
C LEU A 173 0.51 1.14 9.59
N SER A 174 0.49 1.69 10.81
CA SER A 174 -0.22 1.14 11.96
C SER A 174 -1.69 0.85 11.65
N GLU A 175 -2.39 1.82 11.07
CA GLU A 175 -3.80 1.68 10.71
C GLU A 175 -4.02 0.68 9.56
N ARG A 176 -3.10 0.65 8.60
CA ARG A 176 -3.12 -0.31 7.48
C ARG A 176 -2.90 -1.74 7.99
N PHE A 177 -1.98 -1.98 8.94
CA PHE A 177 -1.78 -3.29 9.57
C PHE A 177 -2.99 -3.69 10.42
N LYS A 178 -3.54 -2.76 11.22
CA LYS A 178 -4.75 -3.00 12.03
C LYS A 178 -5.93 -3.46 11.18
N ARG A 179 -6.18 -2.82 10.04
CA ARG A 179 -7.25 -3.22 9.11
C ARG A 179 -7.08 -4.63 8.54
N ARG A 180 -5.87 -5.17 8.56
CA ARG A 180 -5.53 -6.53 8.11
C ARG A 180 -5.56 -7.57 9.24
N GLY A 181 -5.97 -7.18 10.45
CA GLY A 181 -5.98 -8.04 11.63
C GLY A 181 -4.61 -8.27 12.25
N PHE A 182 -3.58 -7.49 11.84
CA PHE A 182 -2.25 -7.52 12.46
C PHE A 182 -2.15 -6.52 13.61
N SER A 183 -1.04 -6.58 14.35
CA SER A 183 -0.77 -5.59 15.39
C SER A 183 -0.67 -4.18 14.81
N ALA A 184 -1.35 -3.23 15.46
CA ALA A 184 -1.25 -1.82 15.13
C ALA A 184 0.03 -1.17 15.64
N THR A 185 0.67 -1.75 16.63
CA THR A 185 1.82 -1.17 17.33
C THR A 185 3.10 -1.98 17.21
N ASP A 186 3.05 -3.17 16.61
CA ASP A 186 4.19 -4.08 16.51
C ASP A 186 4.19 -4.71 15.12
N PHE A 187 5.13 -4.30 14.25
CA PHE A 187 5.20 -4.72 12.85
C PHE A 187 6.60 -4.60 12.25
N PHE A 188 6.81 -5.29 11.13
CA PHE A 188 8.04 -5.23 10.36
C PHE A 188 7.88 -4.31 9.15
N LEU A 189 8.88 -3.45 8.93
CA LEU A 189 8.97 -2.61 7.74
C LEU A 189 9.54 -3.42 6.56
N SER A 190 8.79 -3.57 5.48
CA SER A 190 9.29 -4.17 4.24
C SER A 190 10.27 -3.24 3.52
N MET A 191 10.06 -1.91 3.64
CA MET A 191 10.86 -0.86 3.03
C MET A 191 12.09 -0.50 3.86
N SER A 192 13.12 0.02 3.19
CA SER A 192 14.33 0.59 3.79
C SER A 192 14.13 2.05 4.22
N ARG A 193 15.04 2.58 5.05
CA ARG A 193 15.05 4.01 5.41
C ARG A 193 15.23 4.92 4.20
N GLN A 194 16.00 4.49 3.21
CA GLN A 194 16.18 5.23 1.97
C GLN A 194 14.88 5.30 1.18
N GLU A 195 14.14 4.20 1.06
CA GLU A 195 12.85 4.17 0.38
C GLU A 195 11.79 4.99 1.13
N ILE A 196 11.80 4.97 2.48
CA ILE A 196 10.97 5.85 3.30
C ILE A 196 11.33 7.33 3.06
N GLY A 197 12.62 7.65 3.02
CA GLY A 197 13.08 9.00 2.71
C GLY A 197 12.63 9.46 1.34
N SER A 198 12.83 8.63 0.32
CA SER A 198 12.37 8.91 -1.04
C SER A 198 10.85 9.19 -1.08
N TYR A 199 10.04 8.37 -0.39
CA TYR A 199 8.58 8.55 -0.33
C TYR A 199 8.15 9.84 0.38
N LEU A 200 8.87 10.23 1.45
CA LEU A 200 8.54 11.40 2.27
C LEU A 200 9.25 12.69 1.85
N GLY A 201 10.06 12.64 0.78
CA GLY A 201 10.89 13.79 0.36
C GLY A 201 11.93 14.18 1.40
N LEU A 202 12.57 13.19 2.05
CA LEU A 202 13.56 13.38 3.11
C LEU A 202 14.86 12.63 2.78
N ALA A 203 16.00 13.21 3.18
CA ALA A 203 17.28 12.50 3.12
C ALA A 203 17.29 11.28 4.07
N LEU A 204 18.03 10.23 3.68
CA LEU A 204 18.20 9.01 4.49
C LEU A 204 18.65 9.32 5.92
N GLU A 205 19.60 10.25 6.07
CA GLU A 205 20.16 10.66 7.35
C GLU A 205 19.11 11.33 8.24
N THR A 206 18.20 12.11 7.62
CA THR A 206 17.09 12.76 8.34
C THR A 206 16.11 11.72 8.87
N VAL A 207 15.70 10.77 8.04
CA VAL A 207 14.84 9.65 8.47
C VAL A 207 15.51 8.88 9.59
N SER A 208 16.78 8.53 9.44
CA SER A 208 17.55 7.75 10.45
C SER A 208 17.63 8.49 11.78
N ARG A 209 17.95 9.81 11.77
CA ARG A 209 18.00 10.64 12.98
C ARG A 209 16.64 10.75 13.66
N LEU A 210 15.55 10.89 12.91
CA LEU A 210 14.21 10.95 13.48
C LEU A 210 13.81 9.62 14.14
N PHE A 211 14.13 8.49 13.54
CA PHE A 211 13.89 7.20 14.18
C PHE A 211 14.68 7.02 15.47
N THR A 212 15.96 7.47 15.53
CA THR A 212 16.76 7.45 16.74
C THR A 212 16.14 8.36 17.80
N ARG A 213 15.78 9.60 17.44
CA ARG A 213 15.12 10.54 18.35
C ARG A 213 13.82 9.98 18.94
N PHE A 214 12.97 9.37 18.11
CA PHE A 214 11.73 8.74 18.59
C PHE A 214 12.00 7.58 19.56
N GLN A 215 13.15 6.91 19.45
CA GLN A 215 13.57 5.89 20.42
C GLN A 215 14.05 6.53 21.72
N ASP A 216 14.88 7.58 21.66
CA ASP A 216 15.37 8.32 22.83
C ASP A 216 14.19 8.92 23.62
N ASP A 217 13.18 9.41 22.91
CA ASP A 217 11.92 9.93 23.47
C ASP A 217 10.95 8.83 23.93
N LYS A 218 11.32 7.55 23.80
CA LYS A 218 10.50 6.36 24.17
C LYS A 218 9.15 6.28 23.46
N ILE A 219 9.04 6.83 22.26
CA ILE A 219 7.87 6.75 21.40
C ILE A 219 7.89 5.47 20.59
N LEU A 220 9.07 5.07 20.12
CA LEU A 220 9.32 3.85 19.37
C LEU A 220 10.36 2.98 20.06
N LYS A 221 10.28 1.67 19.80
CA LYS A 221 11.38 0.74 19.91
C LYS A 221 11.65 0.16 18.54
N VAL A 222 12.92 0.18 18.09
CA VAL A 222 13.27 -0.24 16.73
C VAL A 222 14.46 -1.19 16.79
N GLU A 223 14.29 -2.38 16.22
CA GLU A 223 15.33 -3.39 16.06
C GLU A 223 15.43 -3.79 14.58
N ARG A 224 16.38 -3.23 13.85
CA ARG A 224 16.54 -3.40 12.39
C ARG A 224 15.28 -2.93 11.62
N LYS A 225 14.47 -3.87 11.13
CA LYS A 225 13.20 -3.63 10.43
C LYS A 225 11.97 -3.76 11.33
N HIS A 226 12.14 -4.25 12.54
CA HIS A 226 11.07 -4.40 13.51
C HIS A 226 10.84 -3.05 14.19
N VAL A 227 9.59 -2.60 14.19
CA VAL A 227 9.15 -1.35 14.80
C VAL A 227 8.02 -1.65 15.77
N GLN A 228 8.21 -1.19 17.02
CA GLN A 228 7.19 -1.19 18.04
C GLN A 228 6.86 0.26 18.41
N ILE A 229 5.61 0.67 18.23
CA ILE A 229 5.11 1.96 18.69
C ILE A 229 4.75 1.80 20.17
N VAL A 230 5.54 2.44 21.04
CA VAL A 230 5.39 2.37 22.49
C VAL A 230 4.36 3.37 22.99
N ASP A 231 4.35 4.57 22.38
CA ASP A 231 3.44 5.67 22.75
C ASP A 231 2.74 6.22 21.49
N MET A 232 1.57 5.63 21.19
CA MET A 232 0.76 6.03 20.05
C MET A 232 0.13 7.42 20.24
N GLU A 233 -0.16 7.82 21.46
CA GLU A 233 -0.78 9.13 21.75
C GLU A 233 0.20 10.25 21.46
N ARG A 234 1.44 10.14 21.93
CA ARG A 234 2.49 11.11 21.61
C ARG A 234 2.81 11.14 20.12
N LEU A 235 2.83 9.98 19.45
CA LEU A 235 3.07 9.93 17.99
C LEU A 235 1.95 10.67 17.24
N ARG A 236 0.69 10.52 17.66
CA ARG A 236 -0.45 11.23 17.07
C ARG A 236 -0.42 12.74 17.40
N ALA A 237 -0.03 13.11 18.60
CA ALA A 237 0.06 14.51 18.99
C ALA A 237 1.02 15.31 18.11
N MET A 238 2.09 14.67 17.59
CA MET A 238 3.03 15.31 16.65
C MET A 238 2.34 15.78 15.36
N VAL A 239 1.33 15.06 14.91
CA VAL A 239 0.59 15.36 13.65
C VAL A 239 -0.55 16.34 13.89
N THR A 240 -1.14 16.36 15.10
CA THR A 240 -2.35 17.14 15.44
C THR A 240 -2.06 18.62 15.70
N HIS A 241 -0.83 19.00 16.04
CA HIS A 241 -0.45 20.39 16.33
C HIS A 241 -0.69 21.35 15.15
N GLN A 242 -0.74 20.87 13.91
CA GLN A 242 -1.06 21.73 12.75
C GLN A 242 -2.52 22.12 12.67
N THR A 243 -3.46 21.24 13.01
CA THR A 243 -4.89 21.53 12.92
C THR A 243 -5.33 22.62 13.90
N ASP A 244 -4.71 22.71 15.05
CA ASP A 244 -5.04 23.71 16.06
C ASP A 244 -4.37 25.07 15.78
N ALA A 245 -3.15 25.07 15.29
CA ALA A 245 -2.45 26.29 14.86
C ALA A 245 -3.10 26.95 13.63
N GLU A 246 -3.66 26.15 12.71
CA GLU A 246 -4.40 26.65 11.54
C GLU A 246 -5.79 27.16 11.92
N ARG A 247 -6.48 26.55 12.87
CA ARG A 247 -7.76 27.06 13.42
C ARG A 247 -7.58 28.42 14.11
N HIS A 248 -6.47 28.63 14.81
CA HIS A 248 -6.16 29.92 15.44
C HIS A 248 -5.75 31.00 14.44
N ARG A 249 -5.15 30.65 13.30
CA ARG A 249 -4.82 31.59 12.22
C ARG A 249 -6.01 31.92 11.30
N ALA A 250 -6.96 31.02 11.17
CA ALA A 250 -8.16 31.20 10.35
C ALA A 250 -9.27 32.01 11.06
N ASN A 251 -9.12 32.26 12.37
CA ASN A 251 -10.04 33.08 13.15
C ASN A 251 -9.27 34.16 13.90
N PRO A 252 -8.74 35.22 13.23
CA PRO A 252 -8.24 36.39 13.88
C PRO A 252 -9.48 37.09 14.51
N SER A 253 -9.54 37.10 15.84
CA SER A 253 -10.55 37.76 16.63
C SER A 253 -10.88 39.14 16.07
N THR A 254 -12.14 39.36 15.75
CA THR A 254 -12.78 40.66 15.63
C THR A 254 -12.51 41.51 16.84
#